data_d5b217e4a795af8b45d10dc8aec2c379
#
_entry.id   d5b217e4a795af8b45d10dc8aec2c379
#
_cell.length_a   1.000
_cell.length_b   1.000
_cell.length_c   1.000
_cell.angle_alpha   90.00
_cell.angle_beta   90.00
_cell.angle_gamma   90.00
#
_symmetry.space_group_name_H-M   'P 1'
#
loop_
_entity.id
_entity.type
_entity.pdbx_description
1 polymer ?
#
loop_
_entity_poly.entity_id
_entity_poly.type
_entity_poly.pdbx_seq_one_letter_code
_entity_poly.pdbx_strand_id
1 'polypeptide(L)'
;MTGSALANWVGGLEVAPSQGEVMENLDPRDGSLVNTVPCSGPAEADAAVAAARACMEEGGGGQGGAGGLDVDGRIALLGAVADRVDSRLGEYADAEARDTGKPRDVAEKGDIPRGVENLRFFAGALGEREKLRFSNPDSSNEVLDRPLGVVALITPWNFPFHLLTWKLGPAIAMGNAVVAKPSELTPTTASMLAEDFTLAGAPDGLFNILHGRGAEAGDALVRHPDVRGVSFTGGTETGKAIAGAAAPLLKKVSLELGGKNPSVVFADCDFDSTLEGIAKAAFFNSGQVCLCGSRILVEASIHDRLVEGLVKEAGKWESRIGPLISMGHRDMVASYVEIAVKDGAKVMCGGSASGPDAGSFFPPTVLCDLDHSTPAVQEEIFGPVATVHPFKDEAEALALANDTAFGLSGSVWTSDMIRARRFAEKMETGMVWVNTWNERDLRVPFGGMKQSGSGREGGRWSMDFFSEARNLCVKG
;
A
#
# COMPACT_ATOMS: atom_id res chain seq x y z
N MET A 1 0.24 25.24 -7.87
CA MET A 1 -1.10 25.85 -7.89
C MET A 1 -1.74 25.58 -6.52
N THR A 2 -1.81 26.56 -5.66
CA THR A 2 -2.43 26.46 -4.33
C THR A 2 -3.93 26.76 -4.47
N GLY A 3 -4.80 25.86 -3.96
CA GLY A 3 -6.23 26.08 -3.87
C GLY A 3 -7.05 25.72 -5.13
N SER A 4 -6.51 24.90 -6.07
CA SER A 4 -7.31 24.40 -7.20
C SER A 4 -8.34 23.38 -6.73
N ALA A 5 -9.56 23.43 -7.25
CA ALA A 5 -10.54 22.38 -7.04
C ALA A 5 -10.19 21.18 -7.95
N LEU A 6 -10.12 19.99 -7.38
CA LEU A 6 -10.05 18.75 -8.15
C LEU A 6 -11.44 18.35 -8.65
N ALA A 7 -11.48 17.56 -9.70
CA ALA A 7 -12.68 16.93 -10.23
C ALA A 7 -12.51 15.41 -10.29
N ASN A 8 -13.61 14.68 -10.38
CA ASN A 8 -13.56 13.28 -10.76
C ASN A 8 -13.05 13.16 -12.20
N TRP A 9 -12.46 12.01 -12.55
CA TRP A 9 -12.06 11.72 -13.91
C TRP A 9 -12.86 10.53 -14.43
N VAL A 10 -13.79 10.79 -15.33
CA VAL A 10 -14.74 9.76 -15.78
C VAL A 10 -14.85 9.80 -17.30
N GLY A 11 -14.65 8.66 -17.96
CA GLY A 11 -14.75 8.58 -19.42
C GLY A 11 -13.72 9.44 -20.16
N GLY A 12 -12.52 9.62 -19.58
CA GLY A 12 -11.46 10.44 -20.18
C GLY A 12 -11.60 11.96 -19.96
N LEU A 13 -12.57 12.40 -19.14
CA LEU A 13 -12.87 13.81 -18.90
C LEU A 13 -12.93 14.14 -17.41
N GLU A 14 -12.62 15.40 -17.07
CA GLU A 14 -12.93 15.95 -15.75
C GLU A 14 -14.43 16.17 -15.58
N VAL A 15 -14.98 15.63 -14.48
CA VAL A 15 -16.41 15.72 -14.17
C VAL A 15 -16.58 16.27 -12.75
N ALA A 16 -17.19 17.44 -12.66
CA ALA A 16 -17.53 18.02 -11.36
C ALA A 16 -18.59 17.16 -10.63
N PRO A 17 -18.56 17.09 -9.28
CA PRO A 17 -19.56 16.34 -8.53
C PRO A 17 -20.95 16.97 -8.68
N SER A 18 -21.99 16.13 -8.65
CA SER A 18 -23.39 16.57 -8.84
C SER A 18 -23.90 17.46 -7.72
N GLN A 19 -23.39 17.30 -6.48
CA GLN A 19 -23.85 18.02 -5.30
C GLN A 19 -22.96 19.18 -4.85
N GLY A 20 -21.79 19.38 -5.47
CA GLY A 20 -20.91 20.51 -5.18
C GLY A 20 -20.26 20.53 -3.79
N GLU A 21 -20.46 19.49 -2.96
CA GLU A 21 -19.77 19.36 -1.67
C GLU A 21 -18.30 18.99 -1.89
N VAL A 22 -17.42 19.65 -1.15
CA VAL A 22 -15.97 19.41 -1.25
C VAL A 22 -15.34 19.26 0.14
N MET A 23 -14.25 18.53 0.19
CA MET A 23 -13.35 18.45 1.35
C MET A 23 -12.09 19.25 1.10
N GLU A 24 -11.48 19.77 2.15
CA GLU A 24 -10.17 20.41 2.09
C GLU A 24 -9.06 19.35 2.19
N ASN A 25 -8.12 19.39 1.27
CA ASN A 25 -6.84 18.68 1.38
C ASN A 25 -5.80 19.66 1.87
N LEU A 26 -5.24 19.40 3.05
CA LEU A 26 -4.33 20.30 3.74
C LEU A 26 -2.90 19.73 3.74
N ASP A 27 -1.93 20.63 3.59
CA ASP A 27 -0.52 20.29 3.77
C ASP A 27 -0.24 19.90 5.23
N PRO A 28 0.20 18.68 5.54
CA PRO A 28 0.43 18.25 6.92
C PRO A 28 1.52 19.02 7.66
N ARG A 29 2.36 19.77 6.93
CA ARG A 29 3.48 20.53 7.51
C ARG A 29 3.04 21.78 8.23
N ASP A 30 1.97 22.43 7.76
CA ASP A 30 1.55 23.75 8.28
C ASP A 30 0.04 24.00 8.23
N GLY A 31 -0.76 23.02 7.76
CA GLY A 31 -2.20 23.14 7.64
C GLY A 31 -2.68 24.03 6.50
N SER A 32 -1.79 24.46 5.59
CA SER A 32 -2.18 25.28 4.44
C SER A 32 -3.00 24.46 3.42
N LEU A 33 -3.95 25.12 2.75
CA LEU A 33 -4.78 24.46 1.74
C LEU A 33 -3.94 24.09 0.50
N VAL A 34 -3.94 22.81 0.17
CA VAL A 34 -3.33 22.28 -1.07
C VAL A 34 -4.35 22.38 -2.20
N ASN A 35 -5.50 21.75 -2.05
CA ASN A 35 -6.61 21.76 -3.00
C ASN A 35 -7.93 21.38 -2.29
N THR A 36 -9.04 21.44 -3.03
CA THR A 36 -10.31 20.90 -2.58
C THR A 36 -10.68 19.66 -3.38
N VAL A 37 -11.31 18.70 -2.71
CA VAL A 37 -11.58 17.35 -3.22
C VAL A 37 -13.09 17.11 -3.25
N PRO A 38 -13.69 16.62 -4.35
CA PRO A 38 -15.11 16.31 -4.40
C PRO A 38 -15.55 15.27 -3.35
N CYS A 39 -16.74 15.45 -2.77
CA CYS A 39 -17.43 14.43 -1.99
C CYS A 39 -18.36 13.64 -2.90
N SER A 40 -17.84 12.63 -3.59
CA SER A 40 -18.65 11.78 -4.46
C SER A 40 -19.40 10.71 -3.65
N GLY A 41 -20.60 10.37 -4.13
CA GLY A 41 -21.45 9.35 -3.58
C GLY A 41 -21.84 8.26 -4.57
N PRO A 42 -22.98 7.55 -4.34
CA PRO A 42 -23.44 6.47 -5.22
C PRO A 42 -23.68 6.89 -6.67
N ALA A 43 -24.22 8.10 -6.92
CA ALA A 43 -24.50 8.55 -8.29
C ALA A 43 -23.23 8.73 -9.13
N GLU A 44 -22.17 9.29 -8.55
CA GLU A 44 -20.87 9.44 -9.20
C GLU A 44 -20.19 8.09 -9.37
N ALA A 45 -20.35 7.17 -8.40
CA ALA A 45 -19.87 5.80 -8.53
C ALA A 45 -20.55 5.05 -9.68
N ASP A 46 -21.88 5.16 -9.81
CA ASP A 46 -22.65 4.59 -10.91
C ASP A 46 -22.17 5.14 -12.27
N ALA A 47 -21.93 6.46 -12.37
CA ALA A 47 -21.44 7.08 -13.59
C ALA A 47 -20.04 6.59 -13.98
N ALA A 48 -19.12 6.49 -13.01
CA ALA A 48 -17.76 6.02 -13.25
C ALA A 48 -17.74 4.52 -13.66
N VAL A 49 -18.55 3.69 -13.01
CA VAL A 49 -18.69 2.28 -13.36
C VAL A 49 -19.37 2.10 -14.72
N ALA A 50 -20.35 2.94 -15.06
CA ALA A 50 -20.98 2.89 -16.38
C ALA A 50 -19.99 3.23 -17.51
N ALA A 51 -19.14 4.24 -17.32
CA ALA A 51 -18.07 4.58 -18.27
C ALA A 51 -17.06 3.42 -18.42
N ALA A 52 -16.63 2.82 -17.31
CA ALA A 52 -15.74 1.67 -17.32
C ALA A 52 -16.37 0.44 -18.02
N ARG A 53 -17.67 0.21 -17.81
CA ARG A 53 -18.41 -0.87 -18.47
C ARG A 53 -18.53 -0.63 -19.97
N ALA A 54 -18.83 0.58 -20.42
CA ALA A 54 -18.87 0.93 -21.83
C ALA A 54 -17.53 0.65 -22.51
N CYS A 55 -16.41 1.02 -21.89
CA CYS A 55 -15.07 0.70 -22.35
C CYS A 55 -14.84 -0.83 -22.50
N MET A 56 -15.36 -1.64 -21.59
CA MET A 56 -15.29 -3.11 -21.69
C MET A 56 -16.14 -3.66 -22.85
N GLU A 57 -17.32 -3.08 -23.11
CA GLU A 57 -18.24 -3.49 -24.18
C GLU A 57 -17.67 -3.15 -25.57
N GLU A 58 -17.06 -1.97 -25.75
CA GLU A 58 -16.39 -1.55 -26.98
C GLU A 58 -15.26 -2.50 -27.39
N GLY A 59 -14.57 -3.11 -26.43
CA GLY A 59 -13.55 -4.14 -26.64
C GLY A 59 -14.08 -5.49 -27.09
N GLY A 60 -15.37 -5.63 -27.40
CA GLY A 60 -15.98 -6.88 -27.88
C GLY A 60 -16.23 -7.91 -26.76
N GLY A 61 -16.25 -7.47 -25.51
CA GLY A 61 -16.73 -8.24 -24.33
C GLY A 61 -16.00 -9.53 -24.00
N GLY A 62 -14.93 -9.89 -24.69
CA GLY A 62 -14.46 -11.25 -24.57
C GLY A 62 -12.96 -11.53 -24.66
N GLN A 63 -12.26 -11.06 -25.63
CA GLN A 63 -10.84 -11.40 -25.84
C GLN A 63 -9.92 -10.19 -25.91
N GLY A 64 -10.47 -9.02 -26.28
CA GLY A 64 -9.68 -7.83 -26.53
C GLY A 64 -9.63 -7.01 -25.28
N GLY A 65 -9.46 -7.05 -24.16
CA GLY A 65 -9.37 -6.10 -23.04
C GLY A 65 -10.25 -4.85 -23.17
N ALA A 66 -10.26 -4.00 -22.15
CA ALA A 66 -11.00 -2.75 -22.18
C ALA A 66 -10.58 -1.88 -23.38
N GLY A 67 -11.56 -1.23 -24.01
CA GLY A 67 -11.34 -0.38 -25.19
C GLY A 67 -10.76 -1.11 -26.41
N GLY A 68 -10.87 -2.43 -26.49
CA GLY A 68 -10.35 -3.23 -27.61
C GLY A 68 -8.83 -3.37 -27.66
N LEU A 69 -8.11 -2.96 -26.61
CA LEU A 69 -6.66 -3.09 -26.56
C LEU A 69 -6.24 -4.55 -26.48
N ASP A 70 -5.48 -5.02 -27.46
CA ASP A 70 -4.80 -6.30 -27.41
C ASP A 70 -3.61 -6.27 -26.43
N VAL A 71 -2.85 -7.37 -26.36
CA VAL A 71 -1.68 -7.46 -25.46
C VAL A 71 -0.64 -6.36 -25.75
N ASP A 72 -0.33 -6.19 -27.04
CA ASP A 72 0.69 -5.22 -27.46
C ASP A 72 0.22 -3.78 -27.21
N GLY A 73 -1.06 -3.49 -27.43
CA GLY A 73 -1.66 -2.18 -27.13
C GLY A 73 -1.61 -1.84 -25.63
N ARG A 74 -1.87 -2.80 -24.76
CA ARG A 74 -1.76 -2.59 -23.30
C ARG A 74 -0.32 -2.40 -22.84
N ILE A 75 0.63 -3.16 -23.41
CA ILE A 75 2.07 -2.98 -23.14
C ILE A 75 2.50 -1.58 -23.58
N ALA A 76 2.14 -1.16 -24.79
CA ALA A 76 2.49 0.15 -25.31
C ALA A 76 1.89 1.30 -24.48
N LEU A 77 0.63 1.17 -24.08
CA LEU A 77 -0.04 2.19 -23.25
C LEU A 77 0.63 2.34 -21.89
N LEU A 78 0.88 1.24 -21.17
CA LEU A 78 1.56 1.29 -19.86
C LEU A 78 2.95 1.89 -19.96
N GLY A 79 3.70 1.57 -21.04
CA GLY A 79 4.99 2.18 -21.34
C GLY A 79 4.87 3.69 -21.60
N ALA A 80 3.93 4.11 -22.44
CA ALA A 80 3.73 5.53 -22.75
C ALA A 80 3.33 6.35 -21.51
N VAL A 81 2.47 5.81 -20.64
CA VAL A 81 2.11 6.46 -19.37
C VAL A 81 3.35 6.56 -18.46
N ALA A 82 4.15 5.50 -18.34
CA ALA A 82 5.38 5.53 -17.56
C ALA A 82 6.35 6.59 -18.05
N ASP A 83 6.52 6.73 -19.36
CA ASP A 83 7.40 7.75 -19.97
C ASP A 83 6.87 9.17 -19.74
N ARG A 84 5.55 9.37 -19.76
CA ARG A 84 4.94 10.67 -19.42
C ARG A 84 5.19 11.06 -17.97
N VAL A 85 4.99 10.15 -17.03
CA VAL A 85 5.27 10.39 -15.61
C VAL A 85 6.75 10.72 -15.40
N ASP A 86 7.68 9.97 -16.01
CA ASP A 86 9.11 10.27 -15.95
C ASP A 86 9.44 11.67 -16.48
N SER A 87 8.80 12.09 -17.55
CA SER A 87 8.99 13.44 -18.10
C SER A 87 8.50 14.56 -17.19
N ARG A 88 7.57 14.25 -16.26
CA ARG A 88 6.97 15.14 -15.27
C ARG A 88 7.40 14.80 -13.83
N LEU A 89 8.50 14.05 -13.64
CA LEU A 89 8.95 13.55 -12.33
C LEU A 89 8.93 14.62 -11.24
N GLY A 90 9.43 15.83 -11.53
CA GLY A 90 9.46 16.93 -10.58
C GLY A 90 8.07 17.40 -10.15
N GLU A 91 7.09 17.46 -11.08
CA GLU A 91 5.70 17.86 -10.79
C GLU A 91 5.01 16.81 -9.88
N TYR A 92 5.19 15.53 -10.20
CA TYR A 92 4.66 14.44 -9.36
C TYR A 92 5.30 14.41 -7.98
N ALA A 93 6.62 14.62 -7.88
CA ALA A 93 7.31 14.67 -6.59
C ALA A 93 6.85 15.87 -5.73
N ASP A 94 6.61 17.03 -6.35
CA ASP A 94 6.07 18.20 -5.66
C ASP A 94 4.63 17.96 -5.16
N ALA A 95 3.78 17.32 -5.98
CA ALA A 95 2.41 16.98 -5.63
C ALA A 95 2.36 15.96 -4.47
N GLU A 96 3.13 14.86 -4.58
CA GLU A 96 3.23 13.81 -3.55
C GLU A 96 3.73 14.39 -2.23
N ALA A 97 4.78 15.24 -2.26
CA ALA A 97 5.35 15.85 -1.07
C ALA A 97 4.40 16.86 -0.41
N ARG A 98 3.55 17.55 -1.17
CA ARG A 98 2.56 18.48 -0.61
C ARG A 98 1.40 17.77 0.03
N ASP A 99 0.85 16.74 -0.63
CA ASP A 99 -0.27 15.97 -0.09
C ASP A 99 0.14 15.19 1.17
N THR A 100 1.34 14.62 1.20
CA THR A 100 1.80 13.73 2.29
C THR A 100 2.62 14.42 3.38
N GLY A 101 3.15 15.62 3.10
CA GLY A 101 4.11 16.30 3.97
C GLY A 101 5.52 15.70 3.98
N LYS A 102 5.78 14.57 3.32
CA LYS A 102 7.10 13.93 3.29
C LYS A 102 8.17 14.82 2.64
N PRO A 103 9.47 14.63 2.95
CA PRO A 103 10.53 15.32 2.25
C PRO A 103 10.45 15.08 0.74
N ARG A 104 10.55 16.16 -0.06
CA ARG A 104 10.42 16.10 -1.52
C ARG A 104 11.39 15.12 -2.19
N ASP A 105 12.60 15.04 -1.69
CA ASP A 105 13.61 14.14 -2.25
C ASP A 105 13.29 12.65 -2.03
N VAL A 106 12.51 12.31 -0.99
CA VAL A 106 11.99 10.94 -0.80
C VAL A 106 10.98 10.61 -1.88
N ALA A 107 10.06 11.54 -2.21
CA ALA A 107 9.12 11.36 -3.30
C ALA A 107 9.84 11.25 -4.66
N GLU A 108 10.78 12.17 -4.95
CA GLU A 108 11.48 12.26 -6.22
C GLU A 108 12.42 11.07 -6.50
N LYS A 109 13.13 10.58 -5.47
CA LYS A 109 14.12 9.50 -5.62
C LYS A 109 13.55 8.11 -5.32
N GLY A 110 12.41 8.04 -4.64
CA GLY A 110 11.81 6.79 -4.17
C GLY A 110 10.41 6.54 -4.72
N ASP A 111 9.42 7.31 -4.28
CA ASP A 111 8.01 6.96 -4.47
C ASP A 111 7.57 7.02 -5.95
N ILE A 112 7.91 8.12 -6.64
CA ILE A 112 7.51 8.29 -8.05
C ILE A 112 8.26 7.34 -8.97
N PRO A 113 9.60 7.20 -8.91
CA PRO A 113 10.31 6.20 -9.71
C PRO A 113 9.81 4.78 -9.48
N ARG A 114 9.46 4.43 -8.23
CA ARG A 114 8.90 3.12 -7.90
C ARG A 114 7.53 2.91 -8.54
N GLY A 115 6.69 3.92 -8.57
CA GLY A 115 5.40 3.84 -9.26
C GLY A 115 5.54 3.71 -10.78
N VAL A 116 6.50 4.38 -11.39
CA VAL A 116 6.85 4.22 -12.81
C VAL A 116 7.36 2.81 -13.09
N GLU A 117 8.24 2.29 -12.23
CA GLU A 117 8.73 0.91 -12.31
C GLU A 117 7.60 -0.12 -12.27
N ASN A 118 6.56 0.09 -11.45
CA ASN A 118 5.39 -0.77 -11.41
C ASN A 118 4.71 -0.88 -12.79
N LEU A 119 4.47 0.24 -13.46
CA LEU A 119 3.84 0.26 -14.78
C LEU A 119 4.68 -0.50 -15.82
N ARG A 120 6.00 -0.22 -15.88
CA ARG A 120 6.92 -0.89 -16.80
C ARG A 120 7.06 -2.38 -16.49
N PHE A 121 7.11 -2.74 -15.22
CA PHE A 121 7.22 -4.13 -14.80
C PHE A 121 6.01 -4.96 -15.27
N PHE A 122 4.77 -4.48 -15.04
CA PHE A 122 3.58 -5.23 -15.46
C PHE A 122 3.37 -5.24 -16.97
N ALA A 123 3.84 -4.22 -17.68
CA ALA A 123 3.91 -4.24 -19.15
C ALA A 123 4.83 -5.38 -19.64
N GLY A 124 6.04 -5.50 -19.08
CA GLY A 124 6.98 -6.57 -19.39
C GLY A 124 6.46 -7.97 -19.01
N ALA A 125 5.94 -8.09 -17.79
CA ALA A 125 5.39 -9.34 -17.27
C ALA A 125 4.19 -9.87 -18.10
N LEU A 126 3.40 -8.97 -18.69
CA LEU A 126 2.34 -9.36 -19.62
C LEU A 126 2.90 -9.99 -20.88
N GLY A 127 3.97 -9.42 -21.46
CA GLY A 127 4.62 -9.96 -22.64
C GLY A 127 5.26 -11.32 -22.43
N GLU A 128 5.69 -11.61 -21.20
CA GLU A 128 6.33 -12.87 -20.82
C GLU A 128 5.35 -13.91 -20.26
N ARG A 129 4.05 -13.58 -20.16
CA ARG A 129 3.06 -14.48 -19.54
C ARG A 129 2.85 -15.76 -20.35
N GLU A 130 3.14 -16.89 -19.71
CA GLU A 130 3.03 -18.21 -20.32
C GLU A 130 1.57 -18.61 -20.57
N LYS A 131 1.30 -19.14 -21.80
CA LYS A 131 0.02 -19.74 -22.16
C LYS A 131 0.04 -21.24 -21.84
N LEU A 132 -0.74 -21.66 -20.87
CA LEU A 132 -0.81 -23.06 -20.46
C LEU A 132 -1.65 -23.87 -21.42
N ARG A 133 -1.06 -24.97 -21.95
CA ARG A 133 -1.73 -25.93 -22.82
C ARG A 133 -1.45 -27.36 -22.35
N PHE A 134 -2.49 -28.18 -22.41
CA PHE A 134 -2.42 -29.57 -22.00
C PHE A 134 -3.06 -30.42 -23.08
N SER A 135 -2.39 -31.50 -23.55
CA SER A 135 -2.88 -32.41 -24.57
C SER A 135 -3.20 -33.76 -23.97
N ASN A 136 -4.36 -34.31 -24.35
CA ASN A 136 -4.78 -35.66 -24.10
C ASN A 136 -4.88 -36.43 -25.45
N PRO A 137 -5.02 -37.76 -25.49
CA PRO A 137 -5.12 -38.51 -26.75
C PRO A 137 -6.20 -38.01 -27.68
N ASP A 138 -7.36 -37.58 -27.15
CA ASP A 138 -8.55 -37.21 -27.95
C ASP A 138 -8.96 -35.74 -27.76
N SER A 139 -8.15 -34.92 -27.06
CA SER A 139 -8.51 -33.52 -26.82
C SER A 139 -7.30 -32.67 -26.48
N SER A 140 -7.42 -31.38 -26.73
CA SER A 140 -6.47 -30.35 -26.22
C SER A 140 -7.19 -29.37 -25.32
N ASN A 141 -6.52 -28.90 -24.27
CA ASN A 141 -7.02 -27.91 -23.37
C ASN A 141 -6.10 -26.69 -23.39
N GLU A 142 -6.66 -25.51 -23.46
CA GLU A 142 -5.96 -24.24 -23.38
C GLU A 142 -6.55 -23.43 -22.20
N VAL A 143 -5.68 -22.89 -21.33
CA VAL A 143 -6.10 -21.97 -20.28
C VAL A 143 -6.06 -20.55 -20.83
N LEU A 144 -7.21 -19.92 -20.90
CA LEU A 144 -7.39 -18.54 -21.35
C LEU A 144 -7.53 -17.62 -20.15
N ASP A 145 -6.67 -16.60 -20.06
CA ASP A 145 -6.87 -15.50 -19.11
C ASP A 145 -7.95 -14.55 -19.63
N ARG A 146 -8.97 -14.33 -18.81
CA ARG A 146 -10.07 -13.41 -19.12
C ARG A 146 -10.05 -12.25 -18.14
N PRO A 147 -10.18 -10.99 -18.58
CA PRO A 147 -10.35 -9.89 -17.66
C PRO A 147 -11.58 -10.12 -16.77
N LEU A 148 -11.53 -9.63 -15.52
CA LEU A 148 -12.70 -9.62 -14.64
C LEU A 148 -13.81 -8.73 -15.20
N GLY A 149 -13.44 -7.61 -15.80
CA GLY A 149 -14.32 -6.57 -16.28
C GLY A 149 -14.02 -5.23 -15.61
N VAL A 150 -14.99 -4.63 -14.91
CA VAL A 150 -14.75 -3.43 -14.11
C VAL A 150 -14.20 -3.82 -12.74
N VAL A 151 -13.09 -3.19 -12.35
CA VAL A 151 -12.47 -3.41 -11.05
C VAL A 151 -12.32 -2.10 -10.27
N ALA A 152 -12.52 -2.16 -8.95
CA ALA A 152 -12.31 -1.05 -8.05
C ALA A 152 -10.93 -1.15 -7.39
N LEU A 153 -10.17 -0.05 -7.41
CA LEU A 153 -8.90 0.10 -6.71
C LEU A 153 -9.06 1.16 -5.63
N ILE A 154 -8.89 0.78 -4.37
CA ILE A 154 -9.04 1.68 -3.22
C ILE A 154 -7.70 1.75 -2.51
N THR A 155 -7.07 2.95 -2.50
CA THR A 155 -5.68 3.12 -2.07
C THR A 155 -5.55 4.10 -0.90
N PRO A 156 -4.57 3.87 -0.01
CA PRO A 156 -4.32 4.71 1.16
C PRO A 156 -3.47 5.93 0.81
N TRP A 157 -3.17 6.72 1.83
CA TRP A 157 -2.50 8.01 1.75
C TRP A 157 -0.97 7.98 1.97
N ASN A 158 -0.40 6.87 2.45
CA ASN A 158 1.03 6.86 2.86
C ASN A 158 2.04 6.79 1.69
N PHE A 159 1.66 6.14 0.59
CA PHE A 159 2.40 6.09 -0.68
C PHE A 159 1.41 6.18 -1.84
N PRO A 160 0.77 7.36 -2.05
CA PRO A 160 -0.37 7.52 -2.95
C PRO A 160 -0.12 7.02 -4.36
N PHE A 161 0.89 7.56 -5.03
CA PHE A 161 1.24 7.21 -6.40
C PHE A 161 1.72 5.76 -6.53
N HIS A 162 2.65 5.36 -5.65
CA HIS A 162 3.23 4.01 -5.68
C HIS A 162 2.15 2.93 -5.51
N LEU A 163 1.27 3.04 -4.49
CA LEU A 163 0.27 2.01 -4.21
C LEU A 163 -0.87 2.00 -5.23
N LEU A 164 -1.17 3.14 -5.87
CA LEU A 164 -2.11 3.17 -6.97
C LEU A 164 -1.55 2.43 -8.20
N THR A 165 -0.33 2.74 -8.62
CA THR A 165 0.30 2.11 -9.80
C THR A 165 0.59 0.63 -9.58
N TRP A 166 0.85 0.21 -8.32
CA TRP A 166 1.03 -1.19 -7.94
C TRP A 166 -0.21 -2.07 -8.20
N LYS A 167 -1.41 -1.48 -8.12
CA LYS A 167 -2.70 -2.13 -8.42
C LYS A 167 -3.16 -1.87 -9.86
N LEU A 168 -2.94 -0.66 -10.36
CA LEU A 168 -3.37 -0.23 -11.69
C LEU A 168 -2.61 -0.97 -12.80
N GLY A 169 -1.28 -1.11 -12.66
CA GLY A 169 -0.46 -1.80 -13.65
C GLY A 169 -0.96 -3.19 -14.01
N PRO A 170 -1.12 -4.12 -13.06
CA PRO A 170 -1.63 -5.45 -13.36
C PRO A 170 -3.11 -5.47 -13.76
N ALA A 171 -3.95 -4.55 -13.25
CA ALA A 171 -5.35 -4.47 -13.65
C ALA A 171 -5.50 -4.15 -15.14
N ILE A 172 -4.78 -3.13 -15.63
CA ILE A 172 -4.75 -2.76 -17.04
C ILE A 172 -4.05 -3.84 -17.89
N ALA A 173 -2.91 -4.38 -17.43
CA ALA A 173 -2.21 -5.46 -18.11
C ALA A 173 -3.12 -6.65 -18.39
N MET A 174 -3.99 -7.03 -17.44
CA MET A 174 -4.95 -8.13 -17.60
C MET A 174 -6.24 -7.72 -18.32
N GLY A 175 -6.33 -6.48 -18.84
CA GLY A 175 -7.40 -6.01 -19.72
C GLY A 175 -8.67 -5.55 -19.03
N ASN A 176 -8.61 -5.16 -17.76
CA ASN A 176 -9.75 -4.62 -17.03
C ASN A 176 -9.90 -3.10 -17.25
N ALA A 177 -11.13 -2.61 -17.12
CA ALA A 177 -11.39 -1.20 -16.91
C ALA A 177 -11.41 -0.90 -15.38
N VAL A 178 -10.89 0.25 -15.01
CA VAL A 178 -10.61 0.59 -13.61
C VAL A 178 -11.40 1.81 -13.15
N VAL A 179 -11.99 1.71 -11.95
CA VAL A 179 -12.43 2.85 -11.17
C VAL A 179 -11.59 2.89 -9.89
N ALA A 180 -10.72 3.89 -9.77
CA ALA A 180 -9.87 4.04 -8.59
C ALA A 180 -10.42 5.11 -7.65
N LYS A 181 -10.42 4.80 -6.34
CA LYS A 181 -10.70 5.74 -5.26
C LYS A 181 -9.42 5.95 -4.45
N PRO A 182 -8.61 6.98 -4.75
CA PRO A 182 -7.48 7.35 -3.90
C PRO A 182 -7.97 7.89 -2.56
N SER A 183 -7.08 7.93 -1.56
CA SER A 183 -7.40 8.64 -0.31
C SER A 183 -7.72 10.11 -0.56
N GLU A 184 -8.73 10.61 0.12
CA GLU A 184 -9.11 12.02 0.11
C GLU A 184 -8.03 12.94 0.67
N LEU A 185 -7.08 12.40 1.44
CA LEU A 185 -5.96 13.14 2.02
C LEU A 185 -4.79 13.30 1.03
N THR A 186 -4.76 12.53 -0.06
CA THR A 186 -3.64 12.54 -1.01
C THR A 186 -4.13 12.28 -2.45
N PRO A 187 -4.99 13.13 -2.98
CA PRO A 187 -5.69 12.88 -4.24
C PRO A 187 -4.89 13.33 -5.49
N THR A 188 -3.88 14.19 -5.31
CA THR A 188 -3.34 14.99 -6.42
C THR A 188 -2.63 14.13 -7.46
N THR A 189 -1.75 13.23 -7.06
CA THR A 189 -0.99 12.39 -8.01
C THR A 189 -1.87 11.39 -8.75
N ALA A 190 -2.99 10.95 -8.17
CA ALA A 190 -3.97 10.11 -8.84
C ALA A 190 -4.70 10.87 -9.97
N SER A 191 -5.09 12.12 -9.74
CA SER A 191 -5.70 12.99 -10.75
C SER A 191 -4.73 13.27 -11.91
N MET A 192 -3.46 13.58 -11.60
CA MET A 192 -2.40 13.76 -12.61
C MET A 192 -2.20 12.49 -13.45
N LEU A 193 -2.26 11.31 -12.82
CA LEU A 193 -2.09 10.04 -13.52
C LEU A 193 -3.26 9.78 -14.50
N ALA A 194 -4.50 10.13 -14.13
CA ALA A 194 -5.66 9.99 -15.02
C ALA A 194 -5.54 10.90 -16.26
N GLU A 195 -5.07 12.11 -16.08
CA GLU A 195 -4.73 13.01 -17.18
C GLU A 195 -3.67 12.39 -18.10
N ASP A 196 -2.59 11.85 -17.53
CA ASP A 196 -1.51 11.24 -18.31
C ASP A 196 -1.93 9.96 -19.04
N PHE A 197 -2.87 9.18 -18.51
CA PHE A 197 -3.50 8.07 -19.25
C PHE A 197 -4.26 8.57 -20.48
N THR A 198 -5.08 9.58 -20.33
CA THR A 198 -5.84 10.19 -21.45
C THR A 198 -4.89 10.76 -22.51
N LEU A 199 -3.86 11.50 -22.08
CA LEU A 199 -2.86 12.08 -22.99
C LEU A 199 -1.93 11.04 -23.64
N ALA A 200 -1.82 9.85 -23.07
CA ALA A 200 -1.15 8.70 -23.67
C ALA A 200 -2.03 7.93 -24.66
N GLY A 201 -3.29 8.34 -24.85
CA GLY A 201 -4.23 7.73 -25.79
C GLY A 201 -4.99 6.52 -25.20
N ALA A 202 -5.16 6.47 -23.88
CA ALA A 202 -6.03 5.47 -23.27
C ALA A 202 -7.47 5.60 -23.80
N PRO A 203 -8.15 4.47 -24.09
CA PRO A 203 -9.58 4.49 -24.42
C PRO A 203 -10.42 5.15 -23.32
N ASP A 204 -11.47 5.87 -23.70
CA ASP A 204 -12.38 6.51 -22.77
C ASP A 204 -12.97 5.48 -21.79
N GLY A 205 -12.95 5.78 -20.49
CA GLY A 205 -13.44 4.88 -19.45
C GLY A 205 -12.48 3.75 -19.03
N LEU A 206 -11.32 3.60 -19.66
CA LEU A 206 -10.32 2.59 -19.23
C LEU A 206 -9.84 2.83 -17.81
N PHE A 207 -9.53 4.08 -17.47
CA PHE A 207 -9.11 4.50 -16.14
C PHE A 207 -9.92 5.69 -15.66
N ASN A 208 -10.63 5.52 -14.56
CA ASN A 208 -11.49 6.52 -13.95
C ASN A 208 -11.04 6.78 -12.51
N ILE A 209 -11.12 8.03 -12.06
CA ILE A 209 -10.89 8.44 -10.68
C ILE A 209 -12.18 8.96 -10.08
N LEU A 210 -12.54 8.36 -8.95
CA LEU A 210 -13.65 8.79 -8.11
C LEU A 210 -13.10 9.30 -6.78
N HIS A 211 -13.15 10.60 -6.58
CA HIS A 211 -12.81 11.21 -5.29
C HIS A 211 -13.98 11.11 -4.32
N GLY A 212 -13.68 11.13 -3.03
CA GLY A 212 -14.70 11.08 -1.98
C GLY A 212 -14.25 10.30 -0.75
N ARG A 213 -15.10 10.33 0.26
CA ARG A 213 -14.87 9.60 1.51
C ARG A 213 -14.92 8.09 1.29
N GLY A 214 -14.09 7.35 2.03
CA GLY A 214 -14.09 5.89 1.94
C GLY A 214 -15.44 5.26 2.24
N ALA A 215 -16.15 5.77 3.26
CA ALA A 215 -17.46 5.26 3.68
C ALA A 215 -18.62 5.58 2.70
N GLU A 216 -18.40 6.49 1.74
CA GLU A 216 -19.41 6.91 0.75
C GLU A 216 -19.03 6.40 -0.63
N ALA A 217 -18.05 7.03 -1.29
CA ALA A 217 -17.59 6.65 -2.63
C ALA A 217 -16.98 5.24 -2.67
N GLY A 218 -16.19 4.87 -1.64
CA GLY A 218 -15.58 3.55 -1.54
C GLY A 218 -16.62 2.44 -1.33
N ASP A 219 -17.54 2.61 -0.39
CA ASP A 219 -18.61 1.63 -0.13
C ASP A 219 -19.54 1.46 -1.33
N ALA A 220 -19.87 2.56 -2.04
CA ALA A 220 -20.66 2.53 -3.26
C ALA A 220 -19.99 1.64 -4.35
N LEU A 221 -18.67 1.79 -4.57
CA LEU A 221 -17.92 0.94 -5.51
C LEU A 221 -17.90 -0.52 -5.08
N VAL A 222 -17.67 -0.80 -3.78
CA VAL A 222 -17.63 -2.17 -3.25
C VAL A 222 -18.98 -2.88 -3.45
N ARG A 223 -20.09 -2.16 -3.27
CA ARG A 223 -21.45 -2.72 -3.41
C ARG A 223 -21.99 -2.69 -4.83
N HIS A 224 -21.34 -1.98 -5.76
CA HIS A 224 -21.88 -1.85 -7.12
C HIS A 224 -21.91 -3.19 -7.84
N PRO A 225 -23.03 -3.65 -8.43
CA PRO A 225 -23.17 -4.99 -9.00
C PRO A 225 -22.22 -5.27 -10.18
N ASP A 226 -21.87 -4.24 -10.96
CA ASP A 226 -21.01 -4.39 -12.14
C ASP A 226 -19.51 -4.34 -11.80
N VAL A 227 -19.11 -4.00 -10.56
CA VAL A 227 -17.74 -4.14 -10.10
C VAL A 227 -17.48 -5.61 -9.76
N ARG A 228 -16.53 -6.24 -10.44
CA ARG A 228 -16.24 -7.68 -10.33
C ARG A 228 -15.10 -8.02 -9.40
N GLY A 229 -14.18 -7.08 -9.18
CA GLY A 229 -13.06 -7.24 -8.27
C GLY A 229 -12.77 -5.96 -7.49
N VAL A 230 -12.30 -6.11 -6.26
CA VAL A 230 -11.90 -5.00 -5.39
C VAL A 230 -10.49 -5.28 -4.87
N SER A 231 -9.54 -4.39 -5.18
CA SER A 231 -8.21 -4.40 -4.59
C SER A 231 -8.10 -3.21 -3.63
N PHE A 232 -7.88 -3.51 -2.36
CA PHE A 232 -7.83 -2.54 -1.28
C PHE A 232 -6.50 -2.61 -0.52
N THR A 233 -5.94 -1.45 -0.21
CA THR A 233 -4.88 -1.29 0.81
C THR A 233 -5.33 -0.25 1.82
N GLY A 234 -5.25 -0.58 3.12
CA GLY A 234 -5.64 0.34 4.19
C GLY A 234 -5.80 -0.34 5.55
N GLY A 235 -6.58 0.27 6.43
CA GLY A 235 -6.79 -0.23 7.78
C GLY A 235 -7.57 -1.54 7.84
N THR A 236 -7.24 -2.39 8.83
CA THR A 236 -7.79 -3.74 8.99
C THR A 236 -9.31 -3.75 9.15
N GLU A 237 -9.89 -2.84 9.92
CA GLU A 237 -11.34 -2.80 10.12
C GLU A 237 -12.08 -2.41 8.83
N THR A 238 -11.52 -1.49 8.04
CA THR A 238 -12.06 -1.17 6.70
C THR A 238 -11.98 -2.38 5.76
N GLY A 239 -10.86 -3.12 5.78
CA GLY A 239 -10.71 -4.33 4.99
C GLY A 239 -11.74 -5.40 5.34
N LYS A 240 -12.03 -5.61 6.64
CA LYS A 240 -13.10 -6.51 7.11
C LYS A 240 -14.49 -6.07 6.61
N ALA A 241 -14.77 -4.78 6.67
CA ALA A 241 -16.04 -4.22 6.17
C ALA A 241 -16.17 -4.44 4.64
N ILE A 242 -15.12 -4.20 3.87
CA ILE A 242 -15.07 -4.46 2.43
C ILE A 242 -15.31 -5.94 2.12
N ALA A 243 -14.62 -6.85 2.82
CA ALA A 243 -14.81 -8.29 2.64
C ALA A 243 -16.26 -8.71 2.90
N GLY A 244 -16.85 -8.20 3.99
CA GLY A 244 -18.25 -8.45 4.33
C GLY A 244 -19.24 -7.94 3.30
N ALA A 245 -18.99 -6.75 2.72
CA ALA A 245 -19.84 -6.16 1.68
C ALA A 245 -19.70 -6.84 0.33
N ALA A 246 -18.50 -7.31 -0.02
CA ALA A 246 -18.20 -7.96 -1.30
C ALA A 246 -18.67 -9.42 -1.36
N ALA A 247 -18.64 -10.15 -0.25
CA ALA A 247 -18.91 -11.58 -0.19
C ALA A 247 -20.30 -11.99 -0.73
N PRO A 248 -21.42 -11.32 -0.42
CA PRO A 248 -22.73 -11.65 -0.97
C PRO A 248 -22.82 -11.51 -2.49
N LEU A 249 -21.93 -10.73 -3.10
CA LEU A 249 -21.86 -10.49 -4.53
C LEU A 249 -20.82 -11.38 -5.22
N LEU A 250 -20.16 -12.28 -4.48
CA LEU A 250 -19.09 -13.18 -4.97
C LEU A 250 -17.95 -12.43 -5.72
N LYS A 251 -17.63 -11.21 -5.28
CA LYS A 251 -16.54 -10.44 -5.88
C LYS A 251 -15.19 -11.01 -5.47
N LYS A 252 -14.21 -10.96 -6.38
CA LYS A 252 -12.82 -11.17 -6.00
C LYS A 252 -12.36 -10.00 -5.13
N VAL A 253 -11.68 -10.31 -4.02
CA VAL A 253 -11.16 -9.30 -3.11
C VAL A 253 -9.70 -9.60 -2.81
N SER A 254 -8.83 -8.57 -2.98
CA SER A 254 -7.45 -8.57 -2.51
C SER A 254 -7.32 -7.48 -1.45
N LEU A 255 -6.88 -7.87 -0.26
CA LEU A 255 -6.79 -7.00 0.90
C LEU A 255 -5.35 -6.95 1.40
N GLU A 256 -4.74 -5.78 1.37
CA GLU A 256 -3.46 -5.48 1.99
C GLU A 256 -3.71 -4.55 3.18
N LEU A 257 -3.50 -5.08 4.39
CA LEU A 257 -3.95 -4.46 5.62
C LEU A 257 -2.77 -4.12 6.54
N GLY A 258 -3.09 -3.72 7.77
CA GLY A 258 -2.11 -3.31 8.75
C GLY A 258 -1.15 -4.42 9.21
N GLY A 259 -0.10 -4.03 9.91
CA GLY A 259 0.90 -4.92 10.50
C GLY A 259 1.40 -4.45 11.85
N LYS A 260 1.83 -5.39 12.67
CA LYS A 260 2.57 -5.14 13.91
C LYS A 260 3.86 -5.94 13.90
N ASN A 261 4.74 -5.59 12.99
CA ASN A 261 5.82 -6.43 12.53
C ASN A 261 6.98 -6.51 13.52
N PRO A 262 7.52 -7.71 13.80
CA PRO A 262 8.69 -7.87 14.65
C PRO A 262 9.99 -7.62 13.87
N SER A 263 10.95 -6.94 14.54
CA SER A 263 12.37 -6.95 14.19
C SER A 263 13.09 -7.76 15.26
N VAL A 264 13.52 -8.99 14.95
CA VAL A 264 14.12 -9.92 15.92
C VAL A 264 15.64 -9.85 15.82
N VAL A 265 16.30 -9.46 16.91
CA VAL A 265 17.74 -9.17 16.96
C VAL A 265 18.44 -10.12 17.93
N PHE A 266 19.27 -11.01 17.38
CA PHE A 266 20.14 -11.92 18.16
C PHE A 266 21.49 -11.25 18.47
N ALA A 267 22.13 -11.66 19.57
CA ALA A 267 23.37 -11.06 20.05
C ALA A 267 24.57 -11.20 19.09
N ASP A 268 24.52 -12.18 18.19
CA ASP A 268 25.55 -12.44 17.19
C ASP A 268 25.38 -11.64 15.89
N CYS A 269 24.44 -10.69 15.83
CA CYS A 269 24.25 -9.85 14.66
C CYS A 269 25.45 -8.91 14.41
N ASP A 270 25.59 -8.42 13.17
CA ASP A 270 26.40 -7.24 12.90
C ASP A 270 25.69 -6.01 13.52
N PHE A 271 26.15 -5.61 14.70
CA PHE A 271 25.45 -4.70 15.57
C PHE A 271 25.17 -3.32 14.92
N ASP A 272 26.18 -2.73 14.28
CA ASP A 272 26.05 -1.38 13.74
C ASP A 272 25.13 -1.35 12.51
N SER A 273 25.28 -2.30 11.59
CA SER A 273 24.41 -2.48 10.45
C SER A 273 22.97 -2.83 10.86
N THR A 274 22.81 -3.68 11.87
CA THR A 274 21.51 -4.03 12.44
C THR A 274 20.83 -2.81 13.04
N LEU A 275 21.55 -1.99 13.80
CA LEU A 275 21.02 -0.80 14.42
C LEU A 275 20.48 0.21 13.41
N GLU A 276 21.23 0.46 12.34
CA GLU A 276 20.77 1.30 11.23
C GLU A 276 19.52 0.72 10.55
N GLY A 277 19.53 -0.60 10.33
CA GLY A 277 18.43 -1.31 9.67
C GLY A 277 17.13 -1.30 10.46
N ILE A 278 17.17 -1.56 11.78
CA ILE A 278 15.98 -1.52 12.64
C ILE A 278 15.47 -0.09 12.86
N ALA A 279 16.36 0.90 12.95
CA ALA A 279 15.95 2.30 13.02
C ALA A 279 15.24 2.74 11.73
N LYS A 280 15.77 2.34 10.56
CA LYS A 280 15.09 2.54 9.28
C LYS A 280 13.73 1.84 9.26
N ALA A 281 13.65 0.60 9.71
CA ALA A 281 12.41 -0.17 9.77
C ALA A 281 11.35 0.48 10.68
N ALA A 282 11.77 1.12 11.77
CA ALA A 282 10.86 1.77 12.72
C ALA A 282 10.41 3.17 12.28
N PHE A 283 11.30 3.97 11.67
CA PHE A 283 11.10 5.41 11.52
C PHE A 283 10.96 5.90 10.08
N PHE A 284 11.27 5.08 9.06
CA PHE A 284 11.08 5.46 7.66
C PHE A 284 9.63 5.91 7.40
N ASN A 285 9.45 6.97 6.59
CA ASN A 285 8.17 7.61 6.30
C ASN A 285 7.38 7.99 7.57
N SER A 286 8.07 8.44 8.62
CA SER A 286 7.47 8.78 9.93
C SER A 286 6.72 7.60 10.58
N GLY A 287 7.18 6.36 10.36
CA GLY A 287 6.50 5.16 10.85
C GLY A 287 5.19 4.82 10.12
N GLN A 288 4.81 5.56 9.09
CA GLN A 288 3.57 5.40 8.33
C GLN A 288 3.73 4.37 7.20
N VAL A 289 4.20 3.19 7.55
CA VAL A 289 4.43 2.06 6.63
C VAL A 289 3.85 0.80 7.25
N CYS A 290 2.99 0.10 6.52
CA CYS A 290 2.43 -1.18 7.00
C CYS A 290 3.49 -2.23 7.34
N LEU A 291 4.71 -2.10 6.74
CA LEU A 291 5.86 -2.98 6.97
C LEU A 291 6.75 -2.55 8.13
N CYS A 292 6.45 -1.44 8.83
CA CYS A 292 7.30 -0.94 9.92
C CYS A 292 7.61 -2.02 10.95
N GLY A 293 8.89 -2.22 11.23
CA GLY A 293 9.39 -3.09 12.31
C GLY A 293 9.27 -2.41 13.67
N SER A 294 8.04 -2.11 14.08
CA SER A 294 7.74 -1.30 15.28
C SER A 294 7.85 -2.06 16.59
N ARG A 295 7.89 -3.41 16.56
CA ARG A 295 8.19 -4.28 17.72
C ARG A 295 9.61 -4.82 17.59
N ILE A 296 10.53 -4.31 18.37
CA ILE A 296 11.93 -4.76 18.37
C ILE A 296 12.09 -5.77 19.50
N LEU A 297 12.31 -7.04 19.11
CA LEU A 297 12.59 -8.13 20.03
C LEU A 297 14.09 -8.37 20.03
N VAL A 298 14.75 -8.22 21.17
CA VAL A 298 16.21 -8.25 21.26
C VAL A 298 16.69 -9.26 22.30
N GLU A 299 17.75 -10.02 21.97
CA GLU A 299 18.35 -10.94 22.95
C GLU A 299 18.83 -10.17 24.20
N ALA A 300 18.42 -10.64 25.38
CA ALA A 300 18.58 -9.93 26.65
C ALA A 300 20.03 -9.47 26.93
N SER A 301 21.01 -10.24 26.44
CA SER A 301 22.44 -9.93 26.63
C SER A 301 22.91 -8.62 26.00
N ILE A 302 22.20 -8.11 24.97
CA ILE A 302 22.53 -6.88 24.26
C ILE A 302 21.43 -5.79 24.37
N HIS A 303 20.39 -6.02 25.16
CA HIS A 303 19.21 -5.16 25.26
C HIS A 303 19.58 -3.69 25.53
N ASP A 304 20.28 -3.41 26.64
CA ASP A 304 20.59 -2.03 27.06
C ASP A 304 21.46 -1.31 26.02
N ARG A 305 22.44 -2.02 25.46
CA ARG A 305 23.30 -1.49 24.38
C ARG A 305 22.49 -1.14 23.13
N LEU A 306 21.52 -1.99 22.78
CA LEU A 306 20.67 -1.77 21.62
C LEU A 306 19.74 -0.56 21.85
N VAL A 307 19.13 -0.43 23.03
CA VAL A 307 18.29 0.71 23.39
C VAL A 307 19.08 2.02 23.32
N GLU A 308 20.28 2.07 23.94
CA GLU A 308 21.14 3.25 23.85
C GLU A 308 21.50 3.64 22.41
N GLY A 309 21.80 2.65 21.58
CA GLY A 309 22.08 2.84 20.16
C GLY A 309 20.86 3.34 19.40
N LEU A 310 19.70 2.73 19.63
CA LEU A 310 18.45 3.08 18.93
C LEU A 310 17.99 4.49 19.26
N VAL A 311 18.17 4.97 20.50
CA VAL A 311 17.91 6.35 20.91
C VAL A 311 18.81 7.33 20.14
N LYS A 312 20.08 7.00 19.93
CA LYS A 312 21.00 7.82 19.11
C LYS A 312 20.57 7.85 17.65
N GLU A 313 20.17 6.69 17.09
CA GLU A 313 19.65 6.62 15.72
C GLU A 313 18.33 7.39 15.57
N ALA A 314 17.41 7.30 16.54
CA ALA A 314 16.16 8.06 16.58
C ALA A 314 16.41 9.57 16.43
N GLY A 315 17.41 10.12 17.14
CA GLY A 315 17.82 11.51 16.98
C GLY A 315 18.31 11.88 15.57
N LYS A 316 18.95 10.95 14.84
CA LYS A 316 19.35 11.17 13.44
C LYS A 316 18.14 11.15 12.49
N TRP A 317 17.11 10.37 12.82
CA TRP A 317 15.89 10.26 12.02
C TRP A 317 14.98 11.48 12.17
N GLU A 318 15.02 12.21 13.26
CA GLU A 318 14.18 13.39 13.49
C GLU A 318 14.26 14.42 12.35
N SER A 319 15.46 14.62 11.76
CA SER A 319 15.65 15.52 10.63
C SER A 319 15.37 14.90 9.25
N ARG A 320 15.06 13.59 9.19
CA ARG A 320 14.86 12.84 7.94
C ARG A 320 13.40 12.48 7.67
N ILE A 321 12.56 12.58 8.69
CA ILE A 321 11.14 12.29 8.59
C ILE A 321 10.32 13.55 8.41
N GLY A 322 9.15 13.42 7.76
CA GLY A 322 8.15 14.47 7.65
C GLY A 322 7.14 14.43 8.80
N PRO A 323 6.08 15.25 8.73
CA PRO A 323 4.95 15.15 9.64
C PRO A 323 4.18 13.84 9.44
N LEU A 324 3.27 13.54 10.37
CA LEU A 324 2.19 12.59 10.17
C LEU A 324 1.15 13.19 9.22
N ILE A 325 0.31 12.37 8.61
CA ILE A 325 -0.61 12.79 7.53
C ILE A 325 -1.63 13.86 7.96
N SER A 326 -1.97 13.95 9.23
CA SER A 326 -2.93 14.93 9.75
C SER A 326 -2.77 15.15 11.24
N MET A 327 -3.34 16.25 11.75
CA MET A 327 -3.42 16.53 13.18
C MET A 327 -4.17 15.41 13.93
N GLY A 328 -5.27 14.93 13.38
CA GLY A 328 -6.03 13.84 14.01
C GLY A 328 -5.22 12.54 14.12
N HIS A 329 -4.41 12.24 13.10
CA HIS A 329 -3.52 11.08 13.15
C HIS A 329 -2.37 11.28 14.15
N ARG A 330 -1.80 12.48 14.23
CA ARG A 330 -0.81 12.85 15.25
C ARG A 330 -1.35 12.66 16.67
N ASP A 331 -2.56 13.12 16.91
CA ASP A 331 -3.18 13.03 18.24
C ASP A 331 -3.51 11.56 18.59
N MET A 332 -3.88 10.74 17.61
CA MET A 332 -4.03 9.31 17.79
C MET A 332 -2.70 8.63 18.15
N VAL A 333 -1.60 8.94 17.46
CA VAL A 333 -0.26 8.41 17.79
C VAL A 333 0.15 8.84 19.20
N ALA A 334 -0.09 10.09 19.58
CA ALA A 334 0.18 10.60 20.93
C ALA A 334 -0.63 9.82 21.99
N SER A 335 -1.90 9.50 21.73
CA SER A 335 -2.73 8.74 22.65
C SER A 335 -2.20 7.32 22.93
N TYR A 336 -1.61 6.66 21.93
CA TYR A 336 -0.94 5.36 22.14
C TYR A 336 0.27 5.46 23.06
N VAL A 337 1.05 6.54 22.95
CA VAL A 337 2.19 6.78 23.85
C VAL A 337 1.69 7.07 25.28
N GLU A 338 0.61 7.84 25.43
CA GLU A 338 0.00 8.11 26.74
C GLU A 338 -0.55 6.82 27.39
N ILE A 339 -1.20 5.95 26.61
CA ILE A 339 -1.66 4.63 27.08
C ILE A 339 -0.45 3.81 27.52
N ALA A 340 0.60 3.73 26.70
CA ALA A 340 1.81 2.99 27.04
C ALA A 340 2.45 3.47 28.35
N VAL A 341 2.54 4.79 28.56
CA VAL A 341 3.08 5.37 29.81
C VAL A 341 2.21 5.02 31.02
N LYS A 342 0.87 5.04 30.87
CA LYS A 342 -0.05 4.59 31.93
C LYS A 342 0.12 3.11 32.28
N ASP A 343 0.45 2.29 31.27
CA ASP A 343 0.71 0.86 31.41
C ASP A 343 2.14 0.56 31.89
N GLY A 344 2.93 1.58 32.20
CA GLY A 344 4.26 1.45 32.83
C GLY A 344 5.45 1.62 31.89
N ALA A 345 5.24 1.98 30.62
CA ALA A 345 6.33 2.19 29.68
C ALA A 345 7.31 3.26 30.15
N LYS A 346 8.60 3.03 29.90
CA LYS A 346 9.62 4.06 29.94
C LYS A 346 9.79 4.65 28.53
N VAL A 347 9.62 5.97 28.44
CA VAL A 347 9.93 6.72 27.22
C VAL A 347 11.43 7.01 27.19
N MET A 348 12.15 6.37 26.28
CA MET A 348 13.60 6.51 26.17
C MET A 348 14.00 7.74 25.33
N CYS A 349 13.15 8.12 24.35
CA CYS A 349 13.23 9.39 23.60
C CYS A 349 11.88 9.69 22.94
N GLY A 350 11.68 10.94 22.50
CA GLY A 350 10.46 11.38 21.87
C GLY A 350 9.27 11.47 22.83
N GLY A 351 8.13 10.94 22.42
CA GLY A 351 6.96 10.72 23.27
C GLY A 351 5.90 11.83 23.27
N SER A 352 6.19 12.97 22.68
CA SER A 352 5.22 14.09 22.60
C SER A 352 5.33 14.81 21.26
N ALA A 353 4.21 15.36 20.79
CA ALA A 353 4.17 16.13 19.53
C ALA A 353 5.19 17.27 19.54
N SER A 354 5.74 17.60 18.38
CA SER A 354 6.76 18.62 18.18
C SER A 354 6.45 19.46 16.94
N GLY A 355 7.24 20.54 16.71
CA GLY A 355 7.10 21.38 15.53
C GLY A 355 6.05 22.49 15.67
N PRO A 356 5.67 23.14 14.55
CA PRO A 356 4.66 24.21 14.53
C PRO A 356 3.30 23.76 15.05
N ASP A 357 2.54 24.63 15.70
CA ASP A 357 1.21 24.32 16.26
C ASP A 357 0.23 23.80 15.19
N ALA A 358 0.32 24.30 13.95
CA ALA A 358 -0.49 23.85 12.82
C ALA A 358 0.09 22.63 12.07
N GLY A 359 1.29 22.14 12.46
CA GLY A 359 1.95 20.99 11.83
C GLY A 359 1.68 19.69 12.55
N SER A 360 1.63 18.60 11.79
CA SER A 360 1.36 17.25 12.30
C SER A 360 2.62 16.48 12.71
N PHE A 361 3.66 17.18 13.21
CA PHE A 361 4.94 16.54 13.54
C PHE A 361 4.89 15.73 14.82
N PHE A 362 5.53 14.56 14.78
CA PHE A 362 5.74 13.69 15.93
C PHE A 362 7.16 13.09 15.86
N PRO A 363 7.98 13.17 16.92
CA PRO A 363 9.36 12.73 16.88
C PRO A 363 9.47 11.20 16.93
N PRO A 364 10.58 10.64 16.42
CA PRO A 364 10.92 9.24 16.65
C PRO A 364 10.89 8.92 18.15
N THR A 365 10.12 7.91 18.52
CA THR A 365 9.82 7.56 19.91
C THR A 365 10.21 6.10 20.17
N VAL A 366 10.94 5.88 21.27
CA VAL A 366 11.35 4.55 21.73
C VAL A 366 10.75 4.29 23.11
N LEU A 367 10.02 3.19 23.22
CA LEU A 367 9.37 2.74 24.46
C LEU A 367 9.96 1.41 24.93
N CYS A 368 10.22 1.30 26.23
CA CYS A 368 10.69 0.07 26.88
C CYS A 368 9.79 -0.29 28.07
N ASP A 369 10.04 -1.44 28.68
CA ASP A 369 9.40 -1.93 29.90
C ASP A 369 7.86 -2.07 29.77
N LEU A 370 7.37 -2.52 28.60
CA LEU A 370 5.97 -2.79 28.33
C LEU A 370 5.65 -4.28 28.39
N ASP A 371 4.48 -4.59 28.96
CA ASP A 371 3.89 -5.93 28.82
C ASP A 371 3.42 -6.16 27.39
N HIS A 372 3.57 -7.38 26.89
CA HIS A 372 3.19 -7.73 25.51
C HIS A 372 1.69 -7.62 25.24
N SER A 373 0.83 -7.61 26.24
CA SER A 373 -0.62 -7.47 26.10
C SER A 373 -1.10 -6.03 25.92
N THR A 374 -0.20 -5.03 26.06
CA THR A 374 -0.59 -3.62 25.96
C THR A 374 -0.99 -3.23 24.53
N PRO A 375 -1.97 -2.31 24.35
CA PRO A 375 -2.37 -1.83 23.03
C PRO A 375 -1.20 -1.31 22.20
N ALA A 376 -0.25 -0.61 22.80
CA ALA A 376 0.93 -0.09 22.11
C ALA A 376 1.83 -1.19 21.53
N VAL A 377 1.76 -2.43 22.03
CA VAL A 377 2.52 -3.60 21.55
C VAL A 377 1.69 -4.44 20.58
N GLN A 378 0.38 -4.51 20.77
CA GLN A 378 -0.51 -5.37 19.98
C GLN A 378 -1.15 -4.68 18.78
N GLU A 379 -1.39 -3.37 18.83
CA GLU A 379 -2.11 -2.65 17.80
C GLU A 379 -1.15 -1.84 16.90
N GLU A 380 -1.56 -1.60 15.66
CA GLU A 380 -0.82 -0.80 14.69
C GLU A 380 -0.95 0.69 15.01
N ILE A 381 0.13 1.34 15.45
CA ILE A 381 0.16 2.78 15.79
C ILE A 381 0.23 3.64 14.53
N PHE A 382 0.91 3.16 13.49
CA PHE A 382 1.14 3.84 12.21
C PHE A 382 1.81 5.21 12.36
N GLY A 383 2.79 5.29 13.26
CA GLY A 383 3.59 6.48 13.58
C GLY A 383 5.00 6.08 13.97
N PRO A 384 5.92 7.05 14.21
CA PRO A 384 7.33 6.79 14.47
C PRO A 384 7.57 6.32 15.92
N VAL A 385 6.86 5.28 16.34
CA VAL A 385 6.90 4.72 17.69
C VAL A 385 7.34 3.26 17.64
N ALA A 386 8.47 2.95 18.27
CA ALA A 386 9.01 1.61 18.42
C ALA A 386 8.97 1.15 19.87
N THR A 387 8.64 -0.12 20.10
CA THR A 387 8.72 -0.80 21.40
C THR A 387 9.87 -1.79 21.40
N VAL A 388 10.64 -1.87 22.50
CA VAL A 388 11.80 -2.75 22.63
C VAL A 388 11.56 -3.73 23.77
N HIS A 389 11.72 -5.04 23.46
CA HIS A 389 11.41 -6.12 24.39
C HIS A 389 12.55 -7.13 24.41
N PRO A 390 13.09 -7.49 25.60
CA PRO A 390 14.10 -8.54 25.71
C PRO A 390 13.49 -9.94 25.56
N PHE A 391 14.26 -10.87 24.98
CA PHE A 391 13.98 -12.31 25.00
C PHE A 391 15.22 -13.08 25.49
N LYS A 392 15.01 -14.29 26.03
CA LYS A 392 16.06 -15.11 26.61
C LYS A 392 16.66 -16.11 25.62
N ASP A 393 15.82 -16.66 24.75
CA ASP A 393 16.21 -17.68 23.81
C ASP A 393 15.36 -17.62 22.51
N GLU A 394 15.75 -18.43 21.51
CA GLU A 394 15.10 -18.49 20.21
C GLU A 394 13.61 -18.90 20.29
N ALA A 395 13.25 -19.75 21.24
CA ALA A 395 11.87 -20.22 21.38
C ALA A 395 10.96 -19.10 21.90
N GLU A 396 11.42 -18.35 22.90
CA GLU A 396 10.71 -17.15 23.40
C GLU A 396 10.62 -16.07 22.32
N ALA A 397 11.72 -15.78 21.60
CA ALA A 397 11.74 -14.83 20.50
C ALA A 397 10.68 -15.16 19.44
N LEU A 398 10.57 -16.44 19.05
CA LEU A 398 9.58 -16.89 18.08
C LEU A 398 8.15 -16.79 18.61
N ALA A 399 7.94 -17.16 19.87
CA ALA A 399 6.63 -17.03 20.51
C ALA A 399 6.18 -15.55 20.51
N LEU A 400 7.05 -14.64 20.95
CA LEU A 400 6.78 -13.22 20.95
C LEU A 400 6.60 -12.64 19.54
N ALA A 401 7.39 -13.08 18.56
CA ALA A 401 7.26 -12.61 17.17
C ALA A 401 5.88 -12.92 16.59
N ASN A 402 5.34 -14.10 16.91
CA ASN A 402 4.06 -14.58 16.42
C ASN A 402 2.85 -14.15 17.29
N ASP A 403 3.10 -13.60 18.50
CA ASP A 403 2.05 -13.18 19.45
C ASP A 403 1.43 -11.83 19.07
N THR A 404 0.71 -11.83 17.96
CA THR A 404 -0.09 -10.70 17.49
C THR A 404 -1.15 -11.20 16.51
N ALA A 405 -2.25 -10.47 16.41
CA ALA A 405 -3.30 -10.73 15.42
C ALA A 405 -2.84 -10.48 13.97
N PHE A 406 -1.72 -9.82 13.79
CA PHE A 406 -1.15 -9.46 12.48
C PHE A 406 -0.09 -10.48 12.01
N GLY A 407 0.17 -10.46 10.70
CA GLY A 407 1.18 -11.30 10.08
C GLY A 407 1.61 -10.76 8.71
N LEU A 408 1.93 -9.46 8.61
CA LEU A 408 2.32 -8.87 7.32
C LEU A 408 3.78 -9.20 7.00
N SER A 409 4.69 -8.76 7.85
CA SER A 409 6.12 -8.96 7.63
C SER A 409 6.90 -9.14 8.94
N GLY A 410 8.18 -9.44 8.83
CA GLY A 410 9.13 -9.42 9.92
C GLY A 410 10.57 -9.42 9.44
N SER A 411 11.50 -9.07 10.32
CA SER A 411 12.93 -9.15 10.03
C SER A 411 13.68 -9.91 11.12
N VAL A 412 14.73 -10.63 10.72
CA VAL A 412 15.61 -11.41 11.61
C VAL A 412 17.04 -10.97 11.39
N TRP A 413 17.72 -10.61 12.47
CA TRP A 413 19.07 -10.07 12.46
C TRP A 413 20.01 -11.00 13.24
N THR A 414 20.90 -11.70 12.55
CA THR A 414 21.84 -12.67 13.10
C THR A 414 22.93 -13.00 12.09
N SER A 415 24.13 -13.35 12.53
CA SER A 415 25.18 -13.88 11.65
C SER A 415 25.03 -15.39 11.38
N ASP A 416 24.22 -16.11 12.17
CA ASP A 416 23.91 -17.54 11.96
C ASP A 416 22.80 -17.72 10.93
N MET A 417 23.18 -17.96 9.67
CA MET A 417 22.22 -18.13 8.56
C MET A 417 21.37 -19.40 8.68
N ILE A 418 21.80 -20.42 9.44
CA ILE A 418 20.99 -21.62 9.71
C ILE A 418 19.86 -21.25 10.66
N ARG A 419 20.17 -20.51 11.73
CA ARG A 419 19.18 -19.93 12.65
C ARG A 419 18.22 -19.02 11.89
N ALA A 420 18.74 -18.08 11.09
CA ALA A 420 17.94 -17.13 10.34
C ALA A 420 16.88 -17.84 9.51
N ARG A 421 17.27 -18.85 8.73
CA ARG A 421 16.35 -19.62 7.89
C ARG A 421 15.33 -20.40 8.71
N ARG A 422 15.77 -21.14 9.73
CA ARG A 422 14.89 -21.92 10.60
C ARG A 422 13.86 -21.05 11.33
N PHE A 423 14.27 -19.84 11.76
CA PHE A 423 13.42 -18.89 12.44
C PHE A 423 12.40 -18.29 11.44
N ALA A 424 12.87 -17.81 10.29
CA ALA A 424 12.03 -17.23 9.23
C ALA A 424 10.93 -18.19 8.75
N GLU A 425 11.25 -19.48 8.59
CA GLU A 425 10.28 -20.52 8.19
C GLU A 425 9.15 -20.75 9.22
N LYS A 426 9.37 -20.35 10.49
CA LYS A 426 8.39 -20.51 11.57
C LYS A 426 7.65 -19.22 11.92
N MET A 427 8.06 -18.09 11.35
CA MET A 427 7.34 -16.84 11.52
C MET A 427 6.00 -16.89 10.78
N GLU A 428 4.94 -16.46 11.45
CA GLU A 428 3.58 -16.41 10.88
C GLU A 428 3.33 -15.09 10.16
N THR A 429 4.22 -14.77 9.22
CA THR A 429 4.15 -13.53 8.41
C THR A 429 4.26 -13.85 6.92
N GLY A 430 3.65 -13.01 6.09
CA GLY A 430 3.69 -13.19 4.64
C GLY A 430 5.05 -12.90 4.02
N MET A 431 5.87 -12.08 4.68
CA MET A 431 7.21 -11.71 4.24
C MET A 431 8.20 -11.73 5.41
N VAL A 432 9.41 -12.23 5.16
CA VAL A 432 10.50 -12.20 6.14
C VAL A 432 11.79 -11.76 5.46
N TRP A 433 12.47 -10.82 6.08
CA TRP A 433 13.81 -10.40 5.67
C TRP A 433 14.87 -10.86 6.67
N VAL A 434 16.04 -11.18 6.17
CA VAL A 434 17.19 -11.56 6.98
C VAL A 434 18.31 -10.53 6.79
N ASN A 435 18.74 -9.89 7.87
CA ASN A 435 19.78 -8.86 7.90
C ASN A 435 19.52 -7.67 6.97
N THR A 436 18.24 -7.41 6.69
CA THR A 436 17.75 -6.27 5.89
C THR A 436 16.31 -5.99 6.23
N TRP A 437 15.78 -4.88 5.71
CA TRP A 437 14.36 -4.53 5.81
C TRP A 437 13.90 -3.85 4.53
N ASN A 438 12.70 -4.26 4.05
CA ASN A 438 12.01 -3.70 2.88
C ASN A 438 12.82 -3.78 1.58
N GLU A 439 13.68 -4.79 1.46
CA GLU A 439 14.26 -5.15 0.16
C GLU A 439 13.17 -5.78 -0.68
N ARG A 440 12.88 -5.19 -1.85
CA ARG A 440 11.72 -5.56 -2.65
C ARG A 440 12.12 -6.03 -4.04
N ASP A 441 11.44 -7.10 -4.47
CA ASP A 441 11.45 -7.57 -5.85
C ASP A 441 9.98 -7.62 -6.32
N LEU A 442 9.68 -7.03 -7.47
CA LEU A 442 8.32 -6.97 -8.01
C LEU A 442 7.78 -8.34 -8.43
N ARG A 443 8.65 -9.33 -8.61
CA ARG A 443 8.31 -10.69 -9.05
C ARG A 443 7.83 -11.59 -7.93
N VAL A 444 8.15 -11.28 -6.66
CA VAL A 444 7.81 -12.14 -5.52
C VAL A 444 6.45 -11.79 -4.92
N PRO A 445 5.80 -12.75 -4.20
CA PRO A 445 4.52 -12.47 -3.57
C PRO A 445 4.68 -11.45 -2.44
N PHE A 446 3.75 -10.51 -2.42
CA PHE A 446 3.58 -9.52 -1.36
C PHE A 446 2.20 -9.69 -0.73
N GLY A 447 2.11 -9.68 0.59
CA GLY A 447 0.84 -9.73 1.31
C GLY A 447 0.93 -10.42 2.66
N GLY A 448 -0.06 -10.17 3.51
CA GLY A 448 -0.09 -10.61 4.89
C GLY A 448 -0.75 -11.98 5.12
N MET A 449 -0.48 -12.51 6.30
CA MET A 449 -1.21 -13.61 6.94
C MET A 449 -2.10 -13.05 8.04
N LYS A 450 -2.91 -13.91 8.70
CA LYS A 450 -3.78 -13.54 9.81
C LYS A 450 -4.67 -12.33 9.44
N GLN A 451 -4.72 -11.29 10.29
CA GLN A 451 -5.51 -10.09 10.03
C GLN A 451 -4.80 -9.03 9.18
N SER A 452 -3.62 -9.32 8.65
CA SER A 452 -2.88 -8.41 7.77
C SER A 452 -3.28 -8.51 6.31
N GLY A 453 -4.19 -9.40 5.93
CA GLY A 453 -4.72 -9.40 4.59
C GLY A 453 -5.14 -10.75 4.05
N SER A 454 -5.66 -10.69 2.81
CA SER A 454 -6.10 -11.86 2.05
C SER A 454 -5.73 -11.66 0.58
N GLY A 455 -5.20 -12.69 -0.05
CA GLY A 455 -4.61 -12.60 -1.38
C GLY A 455 -3.11 -12.31 -1.34
N ARG A 456 -2.54 -12.16 -2.53
CA ARG A 456 -1.15 -11.73 -2.71
C ARG A 456 -1.07 -10.79 -3.91
N GLU A 457 -0.21 -9.80 -3.79
CA GLU A 457 0.18 -8.89 -4.87
C GLU A 457 1.61 -9.21 -5.35
N GLY A 458 2.03 -8.60 -6.45
CA GLY A 458 3.33 -8.80 -7.07
C GLY A 458 3.34 -9.87 -8.15
N GLY A 459 4.13 -9.63 -9.20
CA GLY A 459 4.35 -10.55 -10.32
C GLY A 459 3.07 -11.23 -10.81
N ARG A 460 3.15 -12.56 -10.92
CA ARG A 460 2.03 -13.38 -11.38
C ARG A 460 0.81 -13.33 -10.46
N TRP A 461 0.99 -13.13 -9.16
CA TRP A 461 -0.13 -13.14 -8.19
C TRP A 461 -1.10 -11.98 -8.42
N SER A 462 -0.58 -10.78 -8.70
CA SER A 462 -1.41 -9.65 -9.08
C SER A 462 -2.14 -9.92 -10.41
N MET A 463 -1.45 -10.47 -11.40
CA MET A 463 -2.06 -10.77 -12.69
C MET A 463 -3.14 -11.87 -12.57
N ASP A 464 -2.90 -12.92 -11.78
CA ASP A 464 -3.87 -13.97 -11.49
C ASP A 464 -5.11 -13.44 -10.73
N PHE A 465 -4.92 -12.47 -9.83
CA PHE A 465 -6.03 -11.80 -9.15
C PHE A 465 -6.92 -11.04 -10.14
N PHE A 466 -6.34 -10.28 -11.06
CA PHE A 466 -7.07 -9.45 -12.04
C PHE A 466 -7.55 -10.21 -13.28
N SER A 467 -7.53 -11.53 -13.27
CA SER A 467 -8.02 -12.38 -14.36
C SER A 467 -8.85 -13.54 -13.86
N GLU A 468 -9.67 -14.10 -14.77
CA GLU A 468 -10.34 -15.39 -14.59
C GLU A 468 -9.76 -16.41 -15.56
N ALA A 469 -9.27 -17.52 -15.01
CA ALA A 469 -8.80 -18.64 -15.81
C ALA A 469 -10.00 -19.41 -16.40
N ARG A 470 -10.06 -19.49 -17.74
CA ARG A 470 -11.06 -20.29 -18.47
C ARG A 470 -10.41 -21.47 -19.16
N ASN A 471 -10.89 -22.66 -18.92
CA ASN A 471 -10.50 -23.82 -19.74
C ASN A 471 -11.28 -23.84 -21.05
N LEU A 472 -10.56 -23.86 -22.17
CA LEU A 472 -11.08 -24.19 -23.50
C LEU A 472 -10.62 -25.59 -23.87
N CYS A 473 -11.55 -26.55 -23.87
CA CYS A 473 -11.27 -27.92 -24.28
C CYS A 473 -11.79 -28.15 -25.71
N VAL A 474 -10.92 -28.57 -26.62
CA VAL A 474 -11.25 -28.89 -27.99
C VAL A 474 -11.01 -30.38 -28.20
N LYS A 475 -12.04 -31.12 -28.66
CA LYS A 475 -11.91 -32.50 -29.07
C LYS A 475 -11.21 -32.56 -30.43
N GLY A 476 -10.13 -33.31 -30.50
CA GLY A 476 -9.35 -33.53 -31.72
C GLY A 476 -9.97 -34.57 -32.65
#